data_a386e20cfcc549bddaf8dd5c52f5cee5
#
_entry.id   a386e20cfcc549bddaf8dd5c52f5cee5
#
_cell.length_a   1.000
_cell.length_b   1.000
_cell.length_c   1.000
_cell.angle_alpha   90.00
_cell.angle_beta   90.00
_cell.angle_gamma   90.00
#
_symmetry.space_group_name_H-M   'P 1'
#
loop_
_entity.id
_entity.type
_entity.pdbx_description
1 polymer ?
#
loop_
_entity_poly.entity_id
_entity_poly.type
_entity_poly.pdbx_seq_one_letter_code
_entity_poly.pdbx_strand_id
1 'polypeptide(L)'
;LSLFQPIKGFRAGLDSVLLAASVNAQSGEKVLEIGAGVGTVLFCLMNRIPGLESTGIEIMEEYHALSLINAKRNKINANLILGDFFTIENLKKKIFDQIFFNPPYYPVNNYKISDNKLLDIANIEYPGILKKMLNFALKRCKPYGYITLIHRPARISDILSILKNGAGDIKILPIVSSNSKSASRIIIRARKSAKGDTKLLNPLFLYKDAKKIGQKKQYT
;
A
#
# COMPACT_ATOMS: atom_id res chain seq x y z
N LEU A 1 -13.75 9.90 -6.88
CA LEU A 1 -12.87 10.56 -5.91
C LEU A 1 -12.10 11.69 -6.57
N SER A 2 -12.01 12.84 -5.90
CA SER A 2 -11.19 13.97 -6.30
C SER A 2 -10.23 14.32 -5.16
N LEU A 3 -8.93 14.16 -5.39
CA LEU A 3 -7.91 14.29 -4.35
C LEU A 3 -6.94 15.42 -4.67
N PHE A 4 -6.73 16.30 -3.70
CA PHE A 4 -5.60 17.21 -3.69
C PHE A 4 -4.33 16.43 -3.37
N GLN A 5 -3.26 16.78 -4.06
CA GLN A 5 -1.94 16.22 -3.87
C GLN A 5 -0.91 17.36 -3.80
N PRO A 6 0.23 17.17 -3.14
CA PRO A 6 1.23 18.22 -3.07
C PRO A 6 1.75 18.55 -4.47
N ILE A 7 2.06 19.82 -4.71
CA ILE A 7 2.71 20.26 -5.96
C ILE A 7 4.12 19.66 -6.05
N LYS A 8 4.83 19.65 -4.92
CA LYS A 8 6.16 19.06 -4.76
C LYS A 8 6.07 17.94 -3.71
N GLY A 9 6.68 16.78 -3.95
CA GLY A 9 6.66 15.64 -3.04
C GLY A 9 6.12 14.37 -3.69
N PHE A 10 5.87 13.37 -2.87
CA PHE A 10 5.29 12.11 -3.32
C PHE A 10 3.84 12.34 -3.76
N ARG A 11 3.53 11.85 -4.94
CA ARG A 11 2.18 11.86 -5.49
C ARG A 11 1.70 10.42 -5.66
N ALA A 12 0.51 10.14 -5.19
CA ALA A 12 -0.10 8.84 -5.37
C ALA A 12 -0.26 8.54 -6.87
N GLY A 13 0.21 7.37 -7.24
CA GLY A 13 0.17 6.87 -8.61
C GLY A 13 -0.59 5.55 -8.71
N LEU A 14 -0.26 4.77 -9.74
CA LEU A 14 -0.87 3.49 -10.02
C LEU A 14 -0.73 2.49 -8.86
N ASP A 15 0.42 2.50 -8.16
CA ASP A 15 0.68 1.62 -7.01
C ASP A 15 -0.41 1.75 -5.93
N SER A 16 -0.86 2.98 -5.65
CA SER A 16 -1.92 3.23 -4.67
C SER A 16 -3.27 2.65 -5.11
N VAL A 17 -3.62 2.80 -6.38
CA VAL A 17 -4.87 2.26 -6.93
C VAL A 17 -4.85 0.73 -6.95
N LEU A 18 -3.73 0.13 -7.35
CA LEU A 18 -3.55 -1.32 -7.37
C LEU A 18 -3.60 -1.92 -5.96
N LEU A 19 -2.97 -1.27 -4.99
CA LEU A 19 -3.04 -1.70 -3.59
C LEU A 19 -4.48 -1.64 -3.09
N ALA A 20 -5.19 -0.52 -3.29
CA ALA A 20 -6.60 -0.40 -2.90
C ALA A 20 -7.48 -1.47 -3.54
N ALA A 21 -7.27 -1.78 -4.83
CA ALA A 21 -8.01 -2.83 -5.55
C ALA A 21 -7.73 -4.24 -5.00
N SER A 22 -6.55 -4.47 -4.42
CA SER A 22 -6.10 -5.77 -3.92
C SER A 22 -6.53 -6.07 -2.48
N VAL A 23 -6.96 -5.05 -1.72
CA VAL A 23 -7.51 -5.25 -0.37
C VAL A 23 -8.93 -5.77 -0.49
N ASN A 24 -9.14 -7.01 -0.03
CA ASN A 24 -10.44 -7.68 -0.10
C ASN A 24 -11.15 -7.60 1.26
N ALA A 25 -11.55 -6.39 1.64
CA ALA A 25 -12.32 -6.13 2.85
C ALA A 25 -13.82 -6.33 2.63
N GLN A 26 -14.57 -6.44 3.73
CA GLN A 26 -16.03 -6.50 3.74
C GLN A 26 -16.60 -5.34 4.56
N SER A 27 -17.84 -4.93 4.27
CA SER A 27 -18.55 -3.93 5.06
C SER A 27 -18.56 -4.32 6.54
N GLY A 28 -18.31 -3.35 7.44
CA GLY A 28 -18.19 -3.56 8.88
C GLY A 28 -16.79 -3.96 9.35
N GLU A 29 -15.86 -4.32 8.45
CA GLU A 29 -14.48 -4.64 8.85
C GLU A 29 -13.70 -3.39 9.30
N LYS A 30 -12.82 -3.60 10.28
CA LYS A 30 -11.84 -2.62 10.75
C LYS A 30 -10.59 -2.69 9.89
N VAL A 31 -10.30 -1.59 9.21
CA VAL A 31 -9.16 -1.52 8.29
C VAL A 31 -8.14 -0.47 8.74
N LEU A 32 -6.86 -0.76 8.53
CA LEU A 32 -5.76 0.14 8.84
C LEU A 32 -4.86 0.33 7.63
N GLU A 33 -4.65 1.57 7.24
CA GLU A 33 -3.54 1.96 6.34
C GLU A 33 -2.39 2.57 7.15
N ILE A 34 -1.17 2.02 6.99
CA ILE A 34 0.06 2.58 7.56
C ILE A 34 0.76 3.40 6.48
N GLY A 35 1.01 4.69 6.75
CA GLY A 35 1.52 5.64 5.76
C GLY A 35 0.43 6.04 4.76
N ALA A 36 -0.66 6.60 5.28
CA ALA A 36 -1.83 6.90 4.46
C ALA A 36 -1.61 8.01 3.41
N GLY A 37 -0.55 8.80 3.57
CA GLY A 37 -0.26 9.91 2.69
C GLY A 37 -1.43 10.87 2.63
N VAL A 38 -1.85 11.23 1.43
CA VAL A 38 -3.03 12.10 1.19
C VAL A 38 -4.36 11.33 1.24
N GLY A 39 -4.35 10.06 1.68
CA GLY A 39 -5.54 9.21 1.83
C GLY A 39 -5.92 8.40 0.59
N THR A 40 -5.07 8.31 -0.43
CA THR A 40 -5.46 7.75 -1.73
C THR A 40 -5.91 6.29 -1.64
N VAL A 41 -5.15 5.41 -1.01
CA VAL A 41 -5.48 3.98 -0.94
C VAL A 41 -6.73 3.77 -0.08
N LEU A 42 -6.74 4.38 1.11
CA LEU A 42 -7.85 4.27 2.05
C LEU A 42 -9.17 4.74 1.43
N PHE A 43 -9.15 5.91 0.78
CA PHE A 43 -10.37 6.48 0.21
C PHE A 43 -10.85 5.74 -1.04
N CYS A 44 -9.93 5.24 -1.87
CA CYS A 44 -10.30 4.34 -2.97
C CYS A 44 -10.95 3.06 -2.44
N LEU A 45 -10.42 2.50 -1.36
CA LEU A 45 -10.98 1.31 -0.73
C LEU A 45 -12.38 1.60 -0.16
N MET A 46 -12.55 2.69 0.61
CA MET A 46 -13.83 3.08 1.21
C MET A 46 -14.89 3.43 0.17
N ASN A 47 -14.50 4.04 -0.94
CA ASN A 47 -15.41 4.32 -2.05
C ASN A 47 -15.89 3.04 -2.74
N ARG A 48 -15.04 2.01 -2.80
CA ARG A 48 -15.38 0.70 -3.37
C ARG A 48 -16.19 -0.17 -2.41
N ILE A 49 -15.92 -0.07 -1.11
CA ILE A 49 -16.56 -0.87 -0.06
C ILE A 49 -17.10 0.07 1.02
N PRO A 50 -18.38 0.42 0.95
CA PRO A 50 -19.04 1.22 1.99
C PRO A 50 -19.11 0.49 3.34
N GLY A 51 -19.18 1.26 4.44
CA GLY A 51 -19.39 0.73 5.78
C GLY A 51 -18.12 0.19 6.47
N LEU A 52 -16.92 0.47 5.95
CA LEU A 52 -15.67 0.13 6.63
C LEU A 52 -15.42 1.05 7.84
N GLU A 53 -14.95 0.47 8.94
CA GLU A 53 -14.35 1.21 10.07
C GLU A 53 -12.88 1.49 9.74
N SER A 54 -12.59 2.62 9.12
CA SER A 54 -11.29 2.89 8.53
C SER A 54 -10.41 3.78 9.40
N THR A 55 -9.14 3.41 9.51
CA THR A 55 -8.09 4.19 10.16
C THR A 55 -6.91 4.36 9.19
N GLY A 56 -6.43 5.59 9.04
CA GLY A 56 -5.20 5.93 8.30
C GLY A 56 -4.21 6.61 9.23
N ILE A 57 -2.93 6.22 9.16
CA ILE A 57 -1.87 6.84 9.95
C ILE A 57 -0.86 7.45 9.00
N GLU A 58 -0.52 8.71 9.25
CA GLU A 58 0.49 9.43 8.48
C GLU A 58 1.44 10.17 9.43
N ILE A 59 2.73 10.05 9.20
CA ILE A 59 3.75 10.69 10.04
C ILE A 59 4.02 12.13 9.62
N MET A 60 3.77 12.45 8.35
CA MET A 60 4.07 13.76 7.78
C MET A 60 2.84 14.66 7.90
N GLU A 61 2.98 15.78 8.63
CA GLU A 61 1.91 16.72 8.91
C GLU A 61 1.26 17.26 7.62
N GLU A 62 2.06 17.59 6.60
CA GLU A 62 1.55 18.13 5.33
C GLU A 62 0.64 17.13 4.60
N TYR A 63 1.03 15.84 4.54
CA TYR A 63 0.21 14.82 3.91
C TYR A 63 -1.04 14.52 4.74
N HIS A 64 -0.91 14.49 6.07
CA HIS A 64 -2.05 14.32 6.96
C HIS A 64 -3.05 15.46 6.79
N ALA A 65 -2.60 16.73 6.76
CA ALA A 65 -3.48 17.87 6.53
C ALA A 65 -4.22 17.77 5.19
N LEU A 66 -3.51 17.38 4.11
CA LEU A 66 -4.15 17.12 2.82
C LEU A 66 -5.15 15.96 2.87
N SER A 67 -4.87 14.92 3.64
CA SER A 67 -5.80 13.80 3.80
C SER A 67 -7.12 14.23 4.46
N LEU A 68 -7.06 15.10 5.46
CA LEU A 68 -8.26 15.68 6.11
C LEU A 68 -9.09 16.52 5.11
N ILE A 69 -8.44 17.35 4.30
CA ILE A 69 -9.09 18.14 3.26
C ILE A 69 -9.75 17.21 2.22
N ASN A 70 -9.05 16.16 1.80
CA ASN A 70 -9.53 15.18 0.85
C ASN A 70 -10.71 14.37 1.41
N ALA A 71 -10.67 13.98 2.68
CA ALA A 71 -11.78 13.30 3.34
C ALA A 71 -13.05 14.17 3.34
N LYS A 72 -12.91 15.43 3.75
CA LYS A 72 -14.01 16.40 3.73
C LYS A 72 -14.58 16.60 2.31
N ARG A 73 -13.72 16.80 1.31
CA ARG A 73 -14.10 17.00 -0.09
C ARG A 73 -14.92 15.83 -0.66
N ASN A 74 -14.54 14.61 -0.30
CA ASN A 74 -15.18 13.39 -0.79
C ASN A 74 -16.26 12.84 0.16
N LYS A 75 -16.60 13.55 1.23
CA LYS A 75 -17.58 13.14 2.25
C LYS A 75 -17.24 11.78 2.87
N ILE A 76 -15.96 11.51 3.07
CA ILE A 76 -15.44 10.27 3.66
C ILE A 76 -15.24 10.49 5.16
N ASN A 77 -15.83 9.59 5.96
CA ASN A 77 -15.63 9.55 7.40
C ASN A 77 -14.57 8.48 7.74
N ALA A 78 -13.31 8.88 7.81
CA ALA A 78 -12.18 8.03 8.18
C ALA A 78 -11.49 8.60 9.42
N ASN A 79 -10.99 7.73 10.30
CA ASN A 79 -10.16 8.11 11.43
C ASN A 79 -8.71 8.33 10.94
N LEU A 80 -8.34 9.58 10.69
CA LEU A 80 -7.02 9.97 10.20
C LEU A 80 -6.17 10.47 11.37
N ILE A 81 -5.01 9.84 11.58
CA ILE A 81 -4.14 10.06 12.74
C ILE A 81 -2.78 10.55 12.27
N LEU A 82 -2.36 11.70 12.76
CA LEU A 82 -1.01 12.20 12.59
C LEU A 82 -0.08 11.53 13.63
N GLY A 83 1.00 10.91 13.18
CA GLY A 83 2.03 10.38 14.06
C GLY A 83 2.71 9.13 13.56
N ASP A 84 3.67 8.66 14.33
CA ASP A 84 4.37 7.40 14.08
C ASP A 84 3.52 6.22 14.60
N PHE A 85 3.16 5.31 13.69
CA PHE A 85 2.38 4.10 14.02
C PHE A 85 2.99 3.29 15.17
N PHE A 86 4.28 3.45 15.42
CA PHE A 86 5.01 2.72 16.45
C PHE A 86 4.82 3.29 17.85
N THR A 87 4.59 4.61 17.97
CA THR A 87 4.50 5.33 19.24
C THR A 87 3.08 5.61 19.69
N ILE A 88 2.08 5.58 18.80
CA ILE A 88 0.71 5.92 19.12
C ILE A 88 0.09 4.88 20.07
N GLU A 89 -0.09 5.27 21.33
CA GLU A 89 -0.58 4.39 22.41
C GLU A 89 -1.95 3.77 22.10
N ASN A 90 -2.88 4.55 21.55
CA ASN A 90 -4.23 4.08 21.22
C ASN A 90 -4.25 2.97 20.16
N LEU A 91 -3.19 2.84 19.34
CA LEU A 91 -3.07 1.79 18.34
C LEU A 91 -2.46 0.51 18.90
N LYS A 92 -1.72 0.61 20.01
CA LYS A 92 -1.07 -0.55 20.64
C LYS A 92 -2.06 -1.58 21.19
N LYS A 93 -3.34 -1.19 21.38
CA LYS A 93 -4.41 -2.08 21.86
C LYS A 93 -5.44 -2.41 20.78
N LYS A 94 -5.45 -1.71 19.64
CA LYS A 94 -6.41 -1.95 18.55
C LYS A 94 -6.00 -3.13 17.68
N ILE A 95 -7.00 -3.86 17.21
CA ILE A 95 -6.87 -5.00 16.29
C ILE A 95 -7.71 -4.71 15.06
N PHE A 96 -7.20 -5.08 13.89
CA PHE A 96 -7.79 -4.78 12.58
C PHE A 96 -8.01 -6.07 11.79
N ASP A 97 -9.08 -6.12 11.01
CA ASP A 97 -9.37 -7.23 10.10
C ASP A 97 -8.44 -7.19 8.87
N GLN A 98 -8.14 -5.98 8.38
CA GLN A 98 -7.24 -5.76 7.26
C GLN A 98 -6.19 -4.70 7.62
N ILE A 99 -4.92 -4.97 7.33
CA ILE A 99 -3.85 -3.98 7.42
C ILE A 99 -3.17 -3.91 6.07
N PHE A 100 -2.98 -2.72 5.54
CA PHE A 100 -2.31 -2.54 4.26
C PHE A 100 -1.42 -1.31 4.26
N PHE A 101 -0.41 -1.33 3.38
CA PHE A 101 0.55 -0.24 3.27
C PHE A 101 1.35 -0.31 1.97
N ASN A 102 1.79 0.86 1.55
CA ASN A 102 2.72 1.08 0.46
C ASN A 102 4.01 1.69 1.04
N PRO A 103 4.98 0.87 1.47
CA PRO A 103 6.15 1.38 2.17
C PRO A 103 7.12 2.10 1.22
N PRO A 104 8.05 2.92 1.74
CA PRO A 104 9.14 3.46 0.93
C PRO A 104 9.95 2.36 0.22
N TYR A 105 10.40 2.63 -1.02
CA TYR A 105 10.97 1.58 -1.88
C TYR A 105 12.48 1.56 -1.97
N TYR A 106 13.15 2.67 -1.69
CA TYR A 106 14.56 2.85 -2.02
C TYR A 106 15.41 2.92 -0.75
N PRO A 107 16.37 1.98 -0.56
CA PRO A 107 17.36 2.11 0.51
C PRO A 107 18.11 3.44 0.39
N VAL A 108 18.46 4.03 1.53
CA VAL A 108 19.17 5.33 1.61
C VAL A 108 20.37 5.38 0.65
N ASN A 109 21.16 4.31 0.59
CA ASN A 109 22.37 4.23 -0.22
C ASN A 109 22.13 4.17 -1.75
N ASN A 110 20.90 3.88 -2.18
CA ASN A 110 20.54 3.71 -3.59
C ASN A 110 19.59 4.78 -4.09
N TYR A 111 19.37 5.82 -3.30
CA TYR A 111 18.48 6.93 -3.65
C TYR A 111 19.29 8.21 -3.89
N LYS A 112 19.12 8.84 -5.04
CA LYS A 112 19.61 10.21 -5.26
C LYS A 112 18.75 11.15 -4.42
N ILE A 113 19.34 11.74 -3.39
CA ILE A 113 18.70 12.78 -2.59
C ILE A 113 18.26 13.89 -3.55
N SER A 114 16.99 14.26 -3.47
CA SER A 114 16.42 15.35 -4.24
C SER A 114 16.42 16.65 -3.44
N ASP A 115 16.19 17.79 -4.10
CA ASP A 115 15.96 19.06 -3.39
C ASP A 115 14.62 19.11 -2.64
N ASN A 116 13.88 17.99 -2.65
CA ASN A 116 12.55 17.87 -2.07
C ASN A 116 12.55 16.86 -0.90
N LYS A 117 12.73 17.38 0.32
CA LYS A 117 12.74 16.56 1.55
C LYS A 117 11.49 15.67 1.71
N LEU A 118 10.31 16.15 1.30
CA LEU A 118 9.05 15.39 1.39
C LEU A 118 9.06 14.17 0.48
N LEU A 119 9.59 14.33 -0.74
CA LEU A 119 9.74 13.23 -1.68
C LEU A 119 10.75 12.20 -1.17
N ASP A 120 11.83 12.67 -0.58
CA ASP A 120 12.88 11.81 -0.04
C ASP A 120 12.37 10.99 1.14
N ILE A 121 11.68 11.61 2.09
CA ILE A 121 11.09 10.90 3.24
C ILE A 121 10.09 9.83 2.79
N ALA A 122 9.26 10.14 1.79
CA ALA A 122 8.26 9.20 1.28
C ALA A 122 8.84 8.04 0.47
N ASN A 123 10.02 8.22 -0.13
CA ASN A 123 10.64 7.22 -1.01
C ASN A 123 11.80 6.47 -0.38
N ILE A 124 12.49 7.09 0.59
CA ILE A 124 13.67 6.49 1.22
C ILE A 124 13.25 5.48 2.29
N GLU A 125 13.62 4.24 2.06
CA GLU A 125 13.51 3.19 3.05
C GLU A 125 14.61 3.32 4.10
N TYR A 126 14.31 3.91 5.25
CA TYR A 126 15.24 3.91 6.38
C TYR A 126 15.51 2.48 6.86
N PRO A 127 16.74 2.18 7.32
CA PRO A 127 17.10 0.83 7.76
C PRO A 127 16.08 0.26 8.75
N GLY A 128 15.49 -0.88 8.38
CA GLY A 128 14.55 -1.61 9.22
C GLY A 128 13.10 -1.12 9.23
N ILE A 129 12.72 -0.06 8.50
CA ILE A 129 11.33 0.43 8.49
C ILE A 129 10.36 -0.63 7.97
N LEU A 130 10.69 -1.32 6.88
CA LEU A 130 9.88 -2.41 6.33
C LEU A 130 9.65 -3.52 7.36
N LYS A 131 10.71 -3.91 8.09
CA LYS A 131 10.62 -4.89 9.18
C LYS A 131 9.72 -4.40 10.31
N LYS A 132 9.82 -3.12 10.69
CA LYS A 132 8.96 -2.52 11.72
C LYS A 132 7.50 -2.52 11.29
N MET A 133 7.18 -2.11 10.05
CA MET A 133 5.81 -2.10 9.51
C MET A 133 5.21 -3.51 9.47
N LEU A 134 5.95 -4.50 8.96
CA LEU A 134 5.50 -5.90 8.90
C LEU A 134 5.27 -6.49 10.29
N ASN A 135 6.18 -6.28 11.24
CA ASN A 135 6.02 -6.75 12.62
C ASN A 135 4.85 -6.07 13.33
N PHE A 136 4.64 -4.78 13.11
CA PHE A 136 3.47 -4.07 13.62
C PHE A 136 2.19 -4.64 13.03
N ALA A 137 2.14 -4.84 11.71
CA ALA A 137 1.00 -5.45 11.05
C ALA A 137 0.70 -6.85 11.60
N LEU A 138 1.72 -7.70 11.77
CA LEU A 138 1.57 -9.03 12.39
C LEU A 138 1.02 -8.95 13.82
N LYS A 139 1.38 -7.95 14.62
CA LYS A 139 0.89 -7.76 15.99
C LYS A 139 -0.53 -7.21 16.04
N ARG A 140 -0.93 -6.39 15.07
CA ARG A 140 -2.21 -5.66 15.08
C ARG A 140 -3.26 -6.25 14.17
N CYS A 141 -2.90 -7.19 13.30
CA CYS A 141 -3.87 -7.93 12.50
C CYS A 141 -4.56 -9.01 13.34
N LYS A 142 -5.86 -9.09 13.23
CA LYS A 142 -6.71 -10.13 13.82
C LYS A 142 -6.28 -11.53 13.33
N PRO A 143 -6.37 -12.57 14.16
CA PRO A 143 -6.25 -13.93 13.66
C PRO A 143 -7.17 -14.15 12.45
N TYR A 144 -6.62 -14.74 11.38
CA TYR A 144 -7.27 -14.94 10.08
C TYR A 144 -7.62 -13.67 9.29
N GLY A 145 -7.29 -12.49 9.80
CA GLY A 145 -7.29 -11.24 9.03
C GLY A 145 -6.14 -11.20 8.00
N TYR A 146 -6.09 -10.14 7.22
CA TYR A 146 -5.12 -10.04 6.11
C TYR A 146 -4.17 -8.87 6.25
N ILE A 147 -2.94 -9.10 5.82
CA ILE A 147 -1.91 -8.08 5.64
C ILE A 147 -1.62 -8.00 4.15
N THR A 148 -1.80 -6.80 3.56
CA THR A 148 -1.58 -6.58 2.12
C THR A 148 -0.59 -5.44 1.93
N LEU A 149 0.42 -5.64 1.10
CA LEU A 149 1.37 -4.59 0.73
C LEU A 149 1.76 -4.66 -0.73
N ILE A 150 2.16 -3.52 -1.28
CA ILE A 150 2.78 -3.42 -2.59
C ILE A 150 4.25 -3.08 -2.42
N HIS A 151 5.14 -3.71 -3.20
CA HIS A 151 6.58 -3.45 -3.12
C HIS A 151 7.30 -3.82 -4.43
N ARG A 152 8.59 -3.56 -4.48
CA ARG A 152 9.48 -4.05 -5.55
C ARG A 152 9.79 -5.53 -5.36
N PRO A 153 9.92 -6.32 -6.45
CA PRO A 153 10.27 -7.76 -6.39
C PRO A 153 11.56 -8.06 -5.62
N ALA A 154 12.54 -7.16 -5.67
CA ALA A 154 13.82 -7.31 -4.98
C ALA A 154 13.71 -7.50 -3.45
N ARG A 155 12.54 -7.19 -2.85
CA ARG A 155 12.32 -7.32 -1.40
C ARG A 155 11.49 -8.54 -1.01
N ILE A 156 11.19 -9.44 -1.96
CA ILE A 156 10.37 -10.65 -1.71
C ILE A 156 10.95 -11.47 -0.55
N SER A 157 12.24 -11.78 -0.58
CA SER A 157 12.88 -12.62 0.44
C SER A 157 12.76 -12.03 1.83
N ASP A 158 13.00 -10.72 1.98
CA ASP A 158 12.90 -10.03 3.27
C ASP A 158 11.47 -10.04 3.80
N ILE A 159 10.50 -9.73 2.93
CA ILE A 159 9.08 -9.70 3.30
C ILE A 159 8.61 -11.08 3.74
N LEU A 160 8.90 -12.12 2.95
CA LEU A 160 8.50 -13.49 3.28
C LEU A 160 9.17 -14.00 4.55
N SER A 161 10.45 -13.67 4.78
CA SER A 161 11.17 -14.08 6.00
C SER A 161 10.51 -13.56 7.27
N ILE A 162 9.89 -12.38 7.22
CA ILE A 162 9.20 -11.77 8.35
C ILE A 162 7.78 -12.31 8.48
N LEU A 163 7.04 -12.37 7.36
CA LEU A 163 5.63 -12.80 7.37
C LEU A 163 5.46 -14.23 7.86
N LYS A 164 6.36 -15.16 7.51
CA LYS A 164 6.32 -16.56 7.96
C LYS A 164 6.33 -16.74 9.48
N ASN A 165 6.74 -15.74 10.24
CA ASN A 165 6.75 -15.77 11.69
C ASN A 165 5.35 -15.59 12.33
N GLY A 166 4.29 -15.42 11.53
CA GLY A 166 2.95 -15.24 12.10
C GLY A 166 1.82 -15.22 11.07
N ALA A 167 2.11 -15.48 9.79
CA ALA A 167 1.13 -15.53 8.72
C ALA A 167 1.46 -16.65 7.71
N GLY A 168 0.46 -17.12 6.99
CA GLY A 168 0.55 -18.08 5.88
C GLY A 168 -0.51 -17.77 4.83
N ASP A 169 -0.86 -18.74 3.96
CA ASP A 169 -1.71 -18.54 2.78
C ASP A 169 -1.29 -17.25 2.03
N ILE A 170 0.03 -17.14 1.80
CA ILE A 170 0.62 -15.95 1.20
C ILE A 170 0.39 -16.00 -0.30
N LYS A 171 -0.19 -14.94 -0.85
CA LYS A 171 -0.39 -14.78 -2.30
C LYS A 171 0.50 -13.65 -2.80
N ILE A 172 1.27 -13.92 -3.85
CA ILE A 172 2.15 -12.97 -4.50
C ILE A 172 1.61 -12.71 -5.89
N LEU A 173 1.18 -11.48 -6.16
CA LEU A 173 0.71 -11.04 -7.48
C LEU A 173 1.80 -10.19 -8.13
N PRO A 174 2.48 -10.68 -9.17
CA PRO A 174 3.40 -9.87 -9.95
C PRO A 174 2.65 -8.84 -10.79
N ILE A 175 3.16 -7.60 -10.85
CA ILE A 175 2.66 -6.53 -11.70
C ILE A 175 3.70 -6.27 -12.79
N VAL A 176 3.28 -6.45 -14.04
CA VAL A 176 4.13 -6.37 -15.23
C VAL A 176 3.59 -5.30 -16.16
N SER A 177 4.47 -4.46 -16.69
CA SER A 177 4.02 -3.40 -17.63
C SER A 177 3.58 -3.99 -18.98
N SER A 178 4.33 -4.99 -19.50
CA SER A 178 4.02 -5.70 -20.76
C SER A 178 4.67 -7.07 -20.77
N ASN A 179 4.25 -7.97 -21.67
CA ASN A 179 4.74 -9.35 -21.74
C ASN A 179 6.26 -9.49 -21.93
N SER A 180 6.94 -8.46 -22.45
CA SER A 180 8.39 -8.47 -22.69
C SER A 180 9.22 -7.96 -21.51
N LYS A 181 8.61 -7.64 -20.36
CA LYS A 181 9.31 -7.06 -19.20
C LYS A 181 9.14 -7.92 -17.96
N SER A 182 10.15 -7.88 -17.09
CA SER A 182 10.04 -8.45 -15.74
C SER A 182 9.05 -7.66 -14.88
N ALA A 183 8.54 -8.28 -13.82
CA ALA A 183 7.67 -7.61 -12.86
C ALA A 183 8.39 -6.42 -12.22
N SER A 184 7.77 -5.24 -12.27
CA SER A 184 8.27 -4.02 -11.65
C SER A 184 7.77 -3.84 -10.21
N ARG A 185 6.64 -4.46 -9.90
CA ARG A 185 5.98 -4.46 -8.59
C ARG A 185 5.44 -5.84 -8.27
N ILE A 186 5.24 -6.07 -6.99
CA ILE A 186 4.50 -7.21 -6.46
C ILE A 186 3.48 -6.72 -5.44
N ILE A 187 2.32 -7.35 -5.42
CA ILE A 187 1.41 -7.23 -4.29
C ILE A 187 1.48 -8.54 -3.52
N ILE A 188 1.74 -8.44 -2.23
CA ILE A 188 1.77 -9.58 -1.32
C ILE A 188 0.58 -9.46 -0.38
N ARG A 189 -0.21 -10.53 -0.28
CA ARG A 189 -1.30 -10.67 0.67
C ARG A 189 -1.06 -11.91 1.51
N ALA A 190 -0.98 -11.74 2.81
CA ALA A 190 -0.76 -12.82 3.78
C ALA A 190 -1.90 -12.90 4.78
N ARG A 191 -2.27 -14.08 5.21
CA ARG A 191 -3.31 -14.33 6.19
C ARG A 191 -2.70 -14.60 7.56
N LYS A 192 -3.02 -13.75 8.54
CA LYS A 192 -2.53 -13.88 9.92
C LYS A 192 -2.92 -15.24 10.54
N SER A 193 -1.97 -15.89 11.20
CA SER A 193 -2.15 -17.17 11.89
C SER A 193 -2.58 -18.35 11.00
N ALA A 194 -2.63 -18.18 9.67
CA ALA A 194 -2.84 -19.30 8.75
C ALA A 194 -1.57 -20.11 8.55
N LYS A 195 -1.73 -21.39 8.13
CA LYS A 195 -0.63 -22.33 7.85
C LYS A 195 -0.55 -22.74 6.37
N GLY A 196 -1.33 -22.09 5.50
CA GLY A 196 -1.37 -22.41 4.08
C GLY A 196 -0.08 -22.01 3.33
N ASP A 197 0.12 -22.65 2.16
CA ASP A 197 1.28 -22.47 1.31
C ASP A 197 1.36 -21.06 0.71
N THR A 198 2.58 -20.70 0.29
CA THR A 198 2.80 -19.50 -0.53
C THR A 198 2.46 -19.80 -1.99
N LYS A 199 1.63 -18.95 -2.62
CA LYS A 199 1.23 -19.06 -4.02
C LYS A 199 1.70 -17.87 -4.83
N LEU A 200 2.42 -18.13 -5.91
CA LEU A 200 2.71 -17.13 -6.94
C LEU A 200 1.54 -17.14 -7.92
N LEU A 201 0.86 -16.00 -8.04
CA LEU A 201 -0.28 -15.84 -8.93
C LEU A 201 0.16 -15.49 -10.35
N ASN A 202 -0.71 -15.68 -11.33
CA ASN A 202 -0.49 -15.19 -12.68
C ASN A 202 -0.28 -13.66 -12.65
N PRO A 203 0.66 -13.13 -13.44
CA PRO A 203 0.96 -11.70 -13.43
C PRO A 203 -0.23 -10.87 -13.94
N LEU A 204 -0.39 -9.70 -13.35
CA LEU A 204 -1.26 -8.65 -13.89
C LEU A 204 -0.47 -7.81 -14.88
N PHE A 205 -0.90 -7.82 -16.15
CA PHE A 205 -0.34 -6.98 -17.20
C PHE A 205 -1.07 -5.65 -17.26
N LEU A 206 -0.31 -4.53 -17.18
CA LEU A 206 -0.89 -3.19 -17.21
C LEU A 206 -1.24 -2.74 -18.63
N TYR A 207 -0.47 -3.20 -19.62
CA TYR A 207 -0.66 -2.86 -21.02
C TYR A 207 -0.71 -4.14 -21.87
N LYS A 208 -1.64 -4.18 -22.82
CA LYS A 208 -1.59 -5.16 -23.92
C LYS A 208 -0.39 -4.81 -24.80
N ASP A 209 0.26 -5.82 -25.38
CA ASP A 209 1.49 -5.65 -26.15
C ASP A 209 1.48 -4.40 -27.05
N ALA A 210 2.51 -3.57 -26.92
CA ALA A 210 2.69 -2.34 -27.69
C ALA A 210 2.76 -2.55 -29.22
N LYS A 211 2.98 -3.77 -29.69
CA LYS A 211 2.97 -4.12 -31.11
C LYS A 211 1.61 -3.94 -31.81
N LYS A 212 0.49 -3.87 -31.05
CA LYS A 212 -0.84 -3.63 -31.64
C LYS A 212 -1.30 -2.16 -31.59
N ILE A 213 -0.58 -1.29 -30.90
CA ILE A 213 -0.94 0.15 -30.82
C ILE A 213 -0.31 0.97 -31.96
N GLY A 214 0.69 0.42 -32.66
CA GLY A 214 1.40 1.11 -33.76
C GLY A 214 0.76 1.00 -35.14
N GLN A 215 -0.28 0.20 -35.34
CA GLN A 215 -1.03 0.21 -36.61
C GLN A 215 -2.10 1.28 -36.57
N LYS A 216 -1.70 2.54 -36.77
CA LYS A 216 -2.62 3.56 -37.28
C LYS A 216 -3.16 3.05 -38.62
N LYS A 217 -4.46 2.76 -38.66
CA LYS A 217 -5.18 2.66 -39.94
C LYS A 217 -4.97 3.99 -40.65
N GLN A 218 -4.14 3.99 -41.70
CA GLN A 218 -4.19 5.03 -42.72
C GLN A 218 -5.56 4.84 -43.40
N TYR A 219 -6.45 5.75 -43.15
CA TYR A 219 -7.65 5.91 -43.97
C TYR A 219 -7.21 6.62 -45.24
N THR A 220 -7.22 5.98 -46.36
CA THR A 220 -7.31 6.54 -47.71
C THR A 220 -8.68 7.08 -47.94
#